data_d213bd0b6a0bc6b37aca6bcb166566b9
#
_entry.id   d213bd0b6a0bc6b37aca6bcb166566b9
#
_cell.length_a   1.000
_cell.length_b   1.000
_cell.length_c   1.000
_cell.angle_alpha   90.00
_cell.angle_beta   90.00
_cell.angle_gamma   90.00
#
_symmetry.space_group_name_H-M   'P 1'
#
loop_
_entity.id
_entity.type
_entity.pdbx_description
1 polymer ?
#
loop_
_entity_poly.entity_id
_entity_poly.type
_entity_poly.pdbx_seq_one_letter_code
_entity_poly.pdbx_strand_id
1 'polypeptide(L)'
;MGERAVKHVRKFLGQRLRALRKQRSLSQERLGERSNLSGKFIGEVERGEKSISIDSLYRVSVALEVPLRDLTDVRADKPSGVPTEDAEKIFALVSGRRRPDDVRKAFNVLRAMFDSKAAS
;
A
#
# COMPACT_ATOMS: atom_id res chain seq x y z
N MET A 1 0.26 -23.79 1.78
CA MET A 1 0.77 -22.52 2.25
C MET A 1 0.82 -22.53 3.75
N GLY A 2 1.95 -22.15 4.32
CA GLY A 2 2.17 -22.26 5.74
C GLY A 2 1.87 -20.97 6.50
N GLU A 3 2.04 -21.08 7.80
CA GLU A 3 1.89 -20.01 8.77
C GLU A 3 2.71 -18.76 8.40
N ARG A 4 3.87 -18.98 7.79
CA ARG A 4 4.76 -17.89 7.33
C ARG A 4 4.08 -16.97 6.32
N ALA A 5 3.35 -17.54 5.36
CA ALA A 5 2.63 -16.77 4.34
C ALA A 5 1.52 -15.93 4.97
N VAL A 6 0.80 -16.51 5.94
CA VAL A 6 -0.27 -15.82 6.65
C VAL A 6 0.28 -14.66 7.47
N LYS A 7 1.40 -14.86 8.17
CA LYS A 7 2.06 -13.79 8.93
C LYS A 7 2.53 -12.66 8.03
N HIS A 8 3.02 -13.00 6.85
CA HIS A 8 3.44 -12.00 5.86
C HIS A 8 2.27 -11.12 5.45
N VAL A 9 1.13 -11.72 5.15
CA VAL A 9 -0.09 -10.98 4.76
C VAL A 9 -0.53 -10.04 5.87
N ARG A 10 -0.61 -10.53 7.11
CA ARG A 10 -1.02 -9.71 8.25
C ARG A 10 -0.08 -8.54 8.48
N LYS A 11 1.22 -8.79 8.40
CA LYS A 11 2.24 -7.76 8.58
C LYS A 11 2.15 -6.70 7.48
N PHE A 12 2.04 -7.13 6.23
CA PHE A 12 1.92 -6.23 5.09
C PHE A 12 0.68 -5.34 5.22
N LEU A 13 -0.46 -5.98 5.45
CA LEU A 13 -1.73 -5.27 5.56
C LEU A 13 -1.71 -4.27 6.71
N GLY A 14 -1.15 -4.67 7.84
CA GLY A 14 -1.03 -3.81 9.02
C GLY A 14 -0.18 -2.58 8.74
N GLN A 15 0.96 -2.74 8.08
CA GLN A 15 1.83 -1.63 7.71
C GLN A 15 1.15 -0.69 6.73
N ARG A 16 0.43 -1.25 5.76
CA ARG A 16 -0.29 -0.48 4.76
C ARG A 16 -1.42 0.33 5.40
N LEU A 17 -2.17 -0.30 6.28
CA LEU A 17 -3.24 0.36 7.03
C LEU A 17 -2.71 1.53 7.84
N ARG A 18 -1.62 1.32 8.55
CA ARG A 18 -0.99 2.37 9.36
C ARG A 18 -0.54 3.53 8.48
N ALA A 19 0.10 3.26 7.34
CA ALA A 19 0.57 4.30 6.44
C ALA A 19 -0.59 5.15 5.92
N LEU A 20 -1.66 4.51 5.47
CA LEU A 20 -2.84 5.20 4.95
C LEU A 20 -3.54 6.00 6.04
N ARG A 21 -3.64 5.45 7.25
CA ARG A 21 -4.22 6.14 8.39
C ARG A 21 -3.46 7.42 8.71
N LYS A 22 -2.15 7.34 8.75
CA LYS A 22 -1.29 8.50 9.05
C LYS A 22 -1.37 9.56 7.94
N GLN A 23 -1.47 9.14 6.70
CA GLN A 23 -1.66 10.07 5.59
C GLN A 23 -2.95 10.88 5.73
N ARG A 24 -3.97 10.30 6.34
CA ARG A 24 -5.26 10.95 6.60
C ARG A 24 -5.28 11.69 7.95
N SER A 25 -4.16 11.70 8.66
CA SER A 25 -4.04 12.34 9.97
C SER A 25 -5.07 11.83 10.99
N LEU A 26 -5.36 10.53 10.92
CA LEU A 26 -6.32 9.89 11.84
C LEU A 26 -5.59 9.14 12.94
N SER A 27 -6.11 9.23 14.16
CA SER A 27 -5.68 8.36 15.25
C SER A 27 -6.27 6.96 15.06
N GLN A 28 -5.76 5.99 15.78
CA GLN A 28 -6.33 4.64 15.79
C GLN A 28 -7.79 4.68 16.28
N GLU A 29 -8.07 5.46 17.32
CA GLU A 29 -9.41 5.63 17.88
C GLU A 29 -10.36 6.25 16.86
N ARG A 30 -9.89 7.28 16.16
CA ARG A 30 -10.73 7.98 15.19
C ARG A 30 -11.06 7.10 13.99
N LEU A 31 -10.08 6.36 13.50
CA LEU A 31 -10.34 5.41 12.44
C LEU A 31 -11.30 4.32 12.89
N GLY A 32 -11.13 3.84 14.13
CA GLY A 32 -12.04 2.86 14.73
C GLY A 32 -13.47 3.36 14.76
N GLU A 33 -13.69 4.59 15.23
CA GLU A 33 -15.02 5.20 15.25
C GLU A 33 -15.66 5.24 13.88
N ARG A 34 -14.90 5.64 12.86
CA ARG A 34 -15.39 5.77 11.48
C ARG A 34 -15.67 4.42 10.82
N SER A 35 -15.03 3.36 11.29
CA SER A 35 -15.17 2.02 10.72
C SER A 35 -15.93 1.05 11.64
N ASN A 36 -16.46 1.55 12.74
CA ASN A 36 -17.18 0.77 13.74
C ASN A 36 -16.32 -0.35 14.33
N LEU A 37 -15.08 0.00 14.66
CA LEU A 37 -14.09 -0.88 15.28
C LEU A 37 -13.47 -0.16 16.47
N SER A 38 -12.86 -0.90 17.39
CA SER A 38 -12.13 -0.26 18.49
C SER A 38 -10.75 0.21 18.03
N GLY A 39 -10.25 1.28 18.63
CA GLY A 39 -8.89 1.75 18.39
C GLY A 39 -7.86 0.68 18.75
N LYS A 40 -8.12 -0.07 19.81
CA LYS A 40 -7.28 -1.20 20.22
C LYS A 40 -7.17 -2.24 19.11
N PHE A 41 -8.29 -2.61 18.50
CA PHE A 41 -8.30 -3.58 17.40
C PHE A 41 -7.54 -3.05 16.19
N ILE A 42 -7.73 -1.78 15.84
CA ILE A 42 -6.96 -1.14 14.76
C ILE A 42 -5.45 -1.28 15.03
N GLY A 43 -5.02 -0.98 16.26
CA GLY A 43 -3.61 -1.14 16.64
C GLY A 43 -3.11 -2.57 16.53
N GLU A 44 -3.90 -3.54 16.95
CA GLU A 44 -3.54 -4.95 16.84
C GLU A 44 -3.38 -5.40 15.38
N VAL A 45 -4.27 -4.94 14.51
CA VAL A 45 -4.20 -5.22 13.07
C VAL A 45 -2.95 -4.55 12.46
N GLU A 46 -2.68 -3.32 12.83
CA GLU A 46 -1.50 -2.58 12.34
C GLU A 46 -0.20 -3.27 12.72
N ARG A 47 -0.15 -3.92 13.88
CA ARG A 47 1.04 -4.66 14.31
C ARG A 47 1.10 -6.09 13.75
N GLY A 48 0.10 -6.49 12.98
CA GLY A 48 0.06 -7.84 12.40
C GLY A 48 -0.32 -8.92 13.40
N GLU A 49 -0.85 -8.54 14.57
CA GLU A 49 -1.20 -9.46 15.64
C GLU A 49 -2.56 -10.13 15.44
N LYS A 50 -3.45 -9.46 14.73
CA LYS A 50 -4.83 -9.92 14.52
C LYS A 50 -5.17 -9.89 13.04
N SER A 51 -6.01 -10.85 12.64
CA SER A 51 -6.63 -10.83 11.32
C SER A 51 -7.86 -9.93 11.35
N ILE A 52 -8.15 -9.32 10.23
CA ILE A 52 -9.34 -8.50 10.08
C ILE A 52 -10.25 -9.16 9.03
N SER A 53 -11.54 -9.18 9.30
CA SER A 53 -12.51 -9.72 8.34
C SER A 53 -12.57 -8.82 7.10
N ILE A 54 -12.95 -9.42 5.97
CA ILE A 54 -13.12 -8.63 4.74
C ILE A 54 -14.18 -7.54 4.89
N ASP A 55 -15.23 -7.81 5.63
CA ASP A 55 -16.27 -6.83 5.89
C ASP A 55 -15.73 -5.62 6.66
N SER A 56 -14.97 -5.88 7.72
CA SER A 56 -14.34 -4.81 8.52
C SER A 56 -13.29 -4.07 7.71
N LEU A 57 -12.53 -4.79 6.89
CA LEU A 57 -11.52 -4.17 6.04
C LEU A 57 -12.16 -3.23 5.01
N TYR A 58 -13.29 -3.62 4.46
CA TYR A 58 -14.05 -2.75 3.56
C TYR A 58 -14.49 -1.47 4.26
N ARG A 59 -15.03 -1.58 5.49
CA ARG A 59 -15.41 -0.40 6.26
C ARG A 59 -14.23 0.53 6.51
N VAL A 60 -13.06 -0.05 6.79
CA VAL A 60 -11.82 0.72 6.95
C VAL A 60 -11.45 1.44 5.66
N SER A 61 -11.55 0.76 4.52
CA SER A 61 -11.24 1.36 3.23
C SER A 61 -12.13 2.56 2.93
N VAL A 62 -13.42 2.44 3.24
CA VAL A 62 -14.37 3.54 3.08
C VAL A 62 -14.01 4.71 4.00
N ALA A 63 -13.68 4.42 5.26
CA ALA A 63 -13.28 5.45 6.23
C ALA A 63 -11.99 6.17 5.81
N LEU A 64 -11.09 5.47 5.15
CA LEU A 64 -9.83 6.04 4.63
C LEU A 64 -9.99 6.67 3.25
N GLU A 65 -11.15 6.51 2.63
CA GLU A 65 -11.43 7.02 1.28
C GLU A 65 -10.47 6.44 0.23
N VAL A 66 -10.17 5.16 0.36
CA VAL A 66 -9.33 4.45 -0.60
C VAL A 66 -10.06 3.20 -1.09
N PRO A 67 -9.79 2.72 -2.30
CA PRO A 67 -10.35 1.45 -2.74
C PRO A 67 -9.75 0.29 -1.93
N LEU A 68 -10.52 -0.77 -1.77
CA LEU A 68 -10.09 -1.94 -1.00
C LEU A 68 -8.76 -2.51 -1.51
N ARG A 69 -8.52 -2.45 -2.81
CA ARG A 69 -7.28 -2.95 -3.42
C ARG A 69 -6.03 -2.27 -2.85
N ASP A 70 -6.14 -1.00 -2.42
CA ASP A 70 -4.99 -0.29 -1.85
C ASP A 70 -4.54 -0.90 -0.53
N LEU A 71 -5.45 -1.58 0.17
CA LEU A 71 -5.13 -2.28 1.41
C LEU A 71 -4.70 -3.73 1.16
N THR A 72 -5.16 -4.34 0.08
CA THR A 72 -5.04 -5.77 -0.17
C THR A 72 -4.10 -6.14 -1.31
N ASP A 73 -3.39 -5.19 -1.88
CA ASP A 73 -2.42 -5.47 -2.94
C ASP A 73 -1.16 -6.12 -2.36
N VAL A 74 -1.36 -7.29 -1.78
CA VAL A 74 -0.28 -8.08 -1.19
C VAL A 74 0.27 -9.01 -2.26
N ARG A 75 1.55 -8.89 -2.52
CA ARG A 75 2.23 -9.73 -3.50
C ARG A 75 3.10 -10.75 -2.79
N ALA A 76 3.21 -11.93 -3.37
CA ALA A 76 4.18 -12.91 -2.90
C ALA A 76 5.58 -12.28 -2.88
N ASP A 77 6.49 -12.86 -2.11
CA ASP A 77 7.83 -12.32 -1.89
C ASP A 77 8.41 -11.73 -3.17
N LYS A 78 8.70 -10.43 -3.11
CA LYS A 78 9.28 -9.74 -4.24
C LYS A 78 10.66 -10.31 -4.52
N PRO A 79 10.98 -10.57 -5.79
CA PRO A 79 12.38 -10.81 -6.10
C PRO A 79 13.19 -9.61 -5.60
N SER A 80 14.16 -9.90 -4.77
CA SER A 80 15.05 -8.89 -4.22
C SER A 80 15.77 -8.20 -5.38
N GLY A 81 15.43 -6.97 -5.66
CA GLY A 81 16.07 -6.30 -6.78
C GLY A 81 15.76 -4.83 -6.91
N VAL A 82 14.56 -4.41 -6.56
CA VAL A 82 14.23 -2.98 -6.64
C VAL A 82 14.01 -2.45 -5.23
N PRO A 83 14.82 -1.49 -4.80
CA PRO A 83 14.58 -0.83 -3.52
C PRO A 83 13.18 -0.22 -3.55
N THR A 84 12.34 -0.64 -2.61
CA THR A 84 10.96 -0.14 -2.51
C THR A 84 10.92 1.37 -2.41
N GLU A 85 11.89 1.94 -1.70
CA GLU A 85 12.01 3.38 -1.52
C GLU A 85 12.20 4.11 -2.86
N ASP A 86 13.04 3.58 -3.73
CA ASP A 86 13.28 4.19 -5.03
C ASP A 86 12.05 4.09 -5.94
N ALA A 87 11.35 2.96 -5.90
CA ALA A 87 10.11 2.78 -6.65
C ALA A 87 9.04 3.78 -6.19
N GLU A 88 8.93 4.00 -4.89
CA GLU A 88 8.00 4.97 -4.32
C GLU A 88 8.36 6.40 -4.73
N LYS A 89 9.65 6.73 -4.76
CA LYS A 89 10.11 8.03 -5.20
C LYS A 89 9.80 8.28 -6.68
N ILE A 90 10.01 7.26 -7.52
CA ILE A 90 9.66 7.34 -8.94
C ILE A 90 8.16 7.56 -9.11
N PHE A 91 7.35 6.80 -8.39
CA PHE A 91 5.89 6.93 -8.43
C PHE A 91 5.46 8.34 -8.00
N ALA A 92 6.05 8.86 -6.92
CA ALA A 92 5.73 10.19 -6.43
C ALA A 92 6.08 11.27 -7.45
N LEU A 93 7.18 11.12 -8.18
CA LEU A 93 7.58 12.05 -9.23
C LEU A 93 6.57 12.09 -10.37
N VAL A 94 6.04 10.92 -10.78
CA VAL A 94 5.13 10.83 -11.93
C VAL A 94 3.68 11.12 -11.56
N SER A 95 3.26 10.83 -10.32
CA SER A 95 1.88 10.99 -9.89
C SER A 95 1.58 12.35 -9.28
N GLY A 96 2.60 13.21 -9.09
CA GLY A 96 2.41 14.58 -8.64
C GLY A 96 1.69 15.43 -9.68
N ARG A 97 1.52 16.74 -9.37
CA ARG A 97 0.91 17.68 -10.31
C ARG A 97 1.86 17.93 -11.48
N ARG A 98 1.88 17.01 -12.42
CA ARG A 98 2.70 17.10 -13.62
C ARG A 98 1.82 17.29 -14.84
N ARG A 99 2.39 17.95 -15.86
CA ARG A 99 1.73 18.05 -17.15
C ARG A 99 1.67 16.68 -17.79
N PRO A 100 0.60 16.34 -18.53
CA PRO A 100 0.53 15.06 -19.25
C PRO A 100 1.75 14.78 -20.13
N ASP A 101 2.32 15.82 -20.75
CA ASP A 101 3.51 15.68 -21.58
C ASP A 101 4.74 15.28 -20.78
N ASP A 102 4.88 15.77 -19.55
CA ASP A 102 5.99 15.39 -18.67
C ASP A 102 5.92 13.93 -18.27
N VAL A 103 4.72 13.45 -17.97
CA VAL A 103 4.49 12.03 -17.65
C VAL A 103 4.83 11.15 -18.84
N ARG A 104 4.42 11.56 -20.05
CA ARG A 104 4.73 10.84 -21.29
C ARG A 104 6.23 10.79 -21.54
N LYS A 105 6.93 11.90 -21.35
CA LYS A 105 8.38 11.97 -21.48
C LYS A 105 9.07 11.02 -20.52
N ALA A 106 8.65 11.01 -19.26
CA ALA A 106 9.19 10.09 -18.25
C ALA A 106 8.98 8.63 -18.67
N PHE A 107 7.78 8.30 -19.14
CA PHE A 107 7.46 6.96 -19.62
C PHE A 107 8.36 6.56 -20.77
N ASN A 108 8.55 7.44 -21.75
CA ASN A 108 9.38 7.16 -22.92
C ASN A 108 10.85 6.94 -22.55
N VAL A 109 11.37 7.73 -21.62
CA VAL A 109 12.75 7.57 -21.12
C VAL A 109 12.91 6.23 -20.42
N LEU A 110 11.99 5.89 -19.50
CA LEU A 110 12.03 4.63 -18.78
C LEU A 110 11.90 3.43 -19.73
N ARG A 111 10.96 3.52 -20.67
CA ARG A 111 10.76 2.48 -21.68
C ARG A 111 12.03 2.24 -22.51
N ALA A 112 12.65 3.33 -22.97
CA ALA A 112 13.88 3.23 -23.76
C ALA A 112 15.01 2.56 -22.98
N MET A 113 15.12 2.86 -21.68
CA MET A 113 16.12 2.23 -20.81
C MET A 113 15.91 0.72 -20.69
N PHE A 114 14.67 0.27 -20.51
CA PHE A 114 14.37 -1.15 -20.36
C PHE A 114 14.42 -1.90 -21.68
N ASP A 115 13.93 -1.30 -22.75
CA ASP A 115 13.99 -1.91 -24.09
C ASP A 115 15.44 -2.07 -24.55
N SER A 116 16.30 -1.10 -24.26
CA SER A 116 17.73 -1.18 -24.57
C SER A 116 18.40 -2.35 -23.86
N LYS A 117 18.01 -2.65 -22.62
CA LYS A 117 18.51 -3.82 -21.89
C LYS A 117 17.95 -5.12 -22.45
N ALA A 118 16.71 -5.12 -22.89
CA ALA A 118 16.09 -6.31 -23.47
C ALA A 118 16.68 -6.68 -24.84
N ALA A 119 17.19 -5.70 -25.58
CA ALA A 119 17.78 -5.89 -26.90
C ALA A 119 19.23 -6.41 -26.85
N SER A 120 19.87 -6.36 -25.70
CA SER A 120 21.23 -6.86 -25.51
C SER A 120 21.22 -8.21 -24.82
#